data_63846b528d3356aad28bd04df60e4631
#
_entry.id   63846b528d3356aad28bd04df60e4631
#
_cell.length_a   1.000
_cell.length_b   1.000
_cell.length_c   1.000
_cell.angle_alpha   90.00
_cell.angle_beta   90.00
_cell.angle_gamma   90.00
#
_symmetry.space_group_name_H-M   'P 1'
#
loop_
_entity.id
_entity.type
_entity.pdbx_description
1 polymer ?
#
loop_
_entity_poly.entity_id
_entity_poly.type
_entity_poly.pdbx_seq_one_letter_code
_entity_poly.pdbx_strand_id
1 'polypeptide(L)'
;MIACLRLLTAFCLAALLAACASSPSSTLGELPRTPDASIEQLLEKAATAKPEEAALLRLSAADQAARQGDSARAGQILGTVPVDTLKPAQQIFAVTLSAELALTRNDAKAALAALNHPSMSHLAELPVEQQVRTSTVKAKALEADGQTLAAARERIFIAPLLNGAEATTNQEAIWNLVMALPPEQLQATSNDDLGGWLSLALAAKTPGTLQQQQAAIDNWIAQHPNHPAARQLPQQLVTLKNLKNQPLDKIALLLPQQGPLVSVARALREGFMAAQFQAQQSGQKAPAIEIYDSSRITNIDDFYRQAQAAGVQLVVGPLEKNLVKQLSVKAQLPLPTLALNYSDSAQAGPPQLYQFGLAAEDEAHEVARRARADGLHNAAAMVPKGEWGDRVLAAFRQDWEGGGGRIMAVERVDQPVALANQIAEMFQLRGAGNTTGATPTRRQDIDFIFLAATPQLAQQIKPTLNYQYAGEVPVYATSHVYSASGDQAQYNDMAGIRFCETPWLLDTGNALRQQVTKQWPAAAGSLGRLYAMGADAYLLAPRLDQLKALPDNRIQGLSGSLGMSSTQRIERQLPWAQFDGGQVKRLPDTAR
;
A
#
# COMPACT_ATOMS: atom_id res chain seq x y z
N MET A 1 -10.60 14.44 -78.01
CA MET A 1 -9.74 15.14 -77.02
C MET A 1 -10.22 15.06 -75.57
N ILE A 2 -11.52 15.16 -75.27
CA ILE A 2 -12.03 15.12 -73.89
C ILE A 2 -11.90 13.76 -73.19
N ALA A 3 -11.97 12.63 -73.94
CA ALA A 3 -11.85 11.30 -73.40
C ALA A 3 -10.38 10.95 -72.98
N CYS A 4 -9.38 11.40 -73.72
CA CYS A 4 -7.97 11.21 -73.36
C CYS A 4 -7.54 12.02 -72.13
N LEU A 5 -8.14 13.19 -71.94
CA LEU A 5 -7.85 14.06 -70.77
C LEU A 5 -8.41 13.47 -69.46
N ARG A 6 -9.57 12.78 -69.54
CA ARG A 6 -10.18 12.09 -68.38
C ARG A 6 -9.42 10.82 -67.97
N LEU A 7 -8.84 10.11 -68.95
CA LEU A 7 -7.99 8.96 -68.66
C LEU A 7 -6.64 9.37 -68.04
N LEU A 8 -6.06 10.48 -68.50
CA LEU A 8 -4.81 11.01 -67.93
C LEU A 8 -5.01 11.49 -66.46
N THR A 9 -6.12 12.18 -66.20
CA THR A 9 -6.44 12.66 -64.81
C THR A 9 -6.74 11.48 -63.87
N ALA A 10 -7.41 10.42 -64.35
CA ALA A 10 -7.64 9.21 -63.53
C ALA A 10 -6.35 8.45 -63.27
N PHE A 11 -5.40 8.40 -64.19
CA PHE A 11 -4.11 7.78 -64.00
C PHE A 11 -3.19 8.57 -63.06
N CYS A 12 -3.20 9.89 -63.13
CA CYS A 12 -2.46 10.76 -62.20
C CYS A 12 -3.05 10.69 -60.77
N LEU A 13 -4.39 10.57 -60.59
CA LEU A 13 -5.01 10.40 -59.30
C LEU A 13 -4.72 9.03 -58.67
N ALA A 14 -4.67 7.97 -59.49
CA ALA A 14 -4.29 6.62 -59.05
C ALA A 14 -2.79 6.54 -58.67
N ALA A 15 -1.92 7.29 -59.35
CA ALA A 15 -0.50 7.38 -59.03
C ALA A 15 -0.25 8.19 -57.74
N LEU A 16 -1.08 9.19 -57.42
CA LEU A 16 -1.00 9.94 -56.15
C LEU A 16 -1.52 9.18 -54.94
N LEU A 17 -2.44 8.24 -55.12
CA LEU A 17 -2.93 7.33 -54.07
C LEU A 17 -1.97 6.18 -53.74
N ALA A 18 -1.08 5.83 -54.66
CA ALA A 18 -0.04 4.84 -54.45
C ALA A 18 1.21 5.39 -53.73
N ALA A 19 1.34 6.69 -53.61
CA ALA A 19 2.51 7.33 -52.96
C ALA A 19 2.40 7.51 -51.45
N CYS A 20 1.28 7.13 -50.82
CA CYS A 20 1.10 7.21 -49.36
C CYS A 20 1.21 5.86 -48.64
N ALA A 21 1.67 4.78 -49.28
CA ALA A 21 2.21 3.66 -48.55
C ALA A 21 3.68 3.99 -48.26
N SER A 22 3.93 4.64 -47.13
CA SER A 22 5.28 4.77 -46.56
C SER A 22 5.80 3.35 -46.33
N SER A 23 6.60 2.83 -47.32
CA SER A 23 7.41 1.67 -47.08
C SER A 23 8.27 1.94 -45.85
N PRO A 24 8.29 1.09 -44.83
CA PRO A 24 9.21 1.26 -43.72
C PRO A 24 10.62 1.40 -44.32
N SER A 25 11.37 2.40 -43.85
CA SER A 25 12.71 2.64 -44.37
C SER A 25 13.50 1.34 -44.28
N SER A 26 14.18 0.95 -45.32
CA SER A 26 14.99 -0.29 -45.37
C SER A 26 16.05 -0.38 -44.27
N THR A 27 16.33 0.73 -43.60
CA THR A 27 17.26 0.91 -42.48
C THR A 27 16.68 0.46 -41.13
N LEU A 28 15.38 0.60 -40.87
CA LEU A 28 14.75 0.20 -39.60
C LEU A 28 14.44 -1.30 -39.55
N GLY A 29 14.21 -1.90 -40.69
CA GLY A 29 13.78 -3.29 -40.79
C GLY A 29 12.26 -3.50 -40.66
N GLU A 30 11.79 -4.70 -40.96
CA GLU A 30 10.38 -5.06 -40.76
C GLU A 30 10.16 -5.64 -39.37
N LEU A 31 9.00 -5.34 -38.78
CA LEU A 31 8.55 -5.98 -37.55
C LEU A 31 8.12 -7.43 -37.82
N PRO A 32 8.29 -8.35 -36.87
CA PRO A 32 7.75 -9.71 -36.97
C PRO A 32 6.24 -9.65 -37.20
N ARG A 33 5.76 -10.44 -38.16
CA ARG A 33 4.31 -10.57 -38.41
C ARG A 33 3.77 -11.71 -37.56
N THR A 34 2.49 -11.67 -37.20
CA THR A 34 1.78 -12.80 -36.60
C THR A 34 1.17 -13.63 -37.75
N PRO A 35 1.84 -14.66 -38.26
CA PRO A 35 1.29 -15.44 -39.34
C PRO A 35 0.30 -16.49 -38.84
N ASP A 36 -0.62 -16.92 -39.71
CA ASP A 36 -1.50 -18.09 -39.50
C ASP A 36 -0.70 -19.39 -39.57
N ALA A 37 0.29 -19.55 -38.70
CA ALA A 37 1.16 -20.72 -38.65
C ALA A 37 1.44 -21.11 -37.20
N SER A 38 1.59 -22.42 -36.95
CA SER A 38 1.95 -22.87 -35.60
C SER A 38 3.41 -22.52 -35.25
N ILE A 39 3.72 -22.53 -33.95
CA ILE A 39 5.10 -22.30 -33.47
C ILE A 39 6.06 -23.25 -34.12
N GLU A 40 5.67 -24.56 -34.26
CA GLU A 40 6.47 -25.60 -34.88
C GLU A 40 6.76 -25.29 -36.35
N GLN A 41 5.73 -24.90 -37.11
CA GLN A 41 5.87 -24.52 -38.51
C GLN A 41 6.79 -23.30 -38.71
N LEU A 42 6.71 -22.31 -37.80
CA LEU A 42 7.58 -21.13 -37.81
C LEU A 42 9.04 -21.52 -37.56
N LEU A 43 9.30 -22.41 -36.60
CA LEU A 43 10.64 -22.88 -36.25
C LEU A 43 11.23 -23.79 -37.35
N GLU A 44 10.41 -24.64 -37.99
CA GLU A 44 10.82 -25.45 -39.11
C GLU A 44 11.24 -24.59 -40.33
N LYS A 45 10.44 -23.57 -40.65
CA LYS A 45 10.79 -22.60 -41.69
C LYS A 45 12.05 -21.83 -41.34
N ALA A 46 12.21 -21.43 -40.06
CA ALA A 46 13.39 -20.72 -39.61
C ALA A 46 14.68 -21.54 -39.73
N ALA A 47 14.59 -22.88 -39.67
CA ALA A 47 15.76 -23.77 -39.81
C ALA A 47 16.37 -23.76 -41.22
N THR A 48 15.58 -23.42 -42.24
CA THR A 48 15.99 -23.44 -43.65
C THR A 48 16.08 -22.03 -44.27
N ALA A 49 15.61 -21.01 -43.57
CA ALA A 49 15.59 -19.62 -44.04
C ALA A 49 16.97 -18.92 -43.93
N LYS A 50 17.13 -17.83 -44.67
CA LYS A 50 18.30 -16.94 -44.50
C LYS A 50 18.35 -16.35 -43.09
N PRO A 51 19.54 -15.98 -42.59
CA PRO A 51 19.70 -15.53 -41.17
C PRO A 51 18.72 -14.44 -40.73
N GLU A 52 18.49 -13.42 -41.55
CA GLU A 52 17.56 -12.31 -41.21
C GLU A 52 16.11 -12.81 -41.18
N GLU A 53 15.67 -13.60 -42.15
CA GLU A 53 14.33 -14.20 -42.19
C GLU A 53 14.12 -15.22 -41.06
N ALA A 54 15.14 -16.02 -40.77
CA ALA A 54 15.12 -16.98 -39.67
C ALA A 54 14.94 -16.30 -38.33
N ALA A 55 15.58 -15.14 -38.10
CA ALA A 55 15.42 -14.36 -36.90
C ALA A 55 13.99 -13.80 -36.75
N LEU A 56 13.39 -13.28 -37.83
CA LEU A 56 11.99 -12.82 -37.82
C LEU A 56 11.01 -13.94 -37.51
N LEU A 57 11.19 -15.13 -38.10
CA LEU A 57 10.35 -16.29 -37.84
C LEU A 57 10.46 -16.76 -36.38
N ARG A 58 11.67 -16.74 -35.81
CA ARG A 58 11.89 -17.04 -34.38
C ARG A 58 11.27 -16.01 -33.45
N LEU A 59 11.37 -14.71 -33.78
CA LEU A 59 10.71 -13.66 -33.01
C LEU A 59 9.19 -13.83 -33.03
N SER A 60 8.61 -14.14 -34.21
CA SER A 60 7.16 -14.43 -34.32
C SER A 60 6.77 -15.66 -33.50
N ALA A 61 7.56 -16.73 -33.54
CA ALA A 61 7.32 -17.95 -32.76
C ALA A 61 7.42 -17.69 -31.24
N ALA A 62 8.39 -16.91 -30.80
CA ALA A 62 8.57 -16.52 -29.40
C ALA A 62 7.40 -15.65 -28.89
N ASP A 63 6.97 -14.67 -29.69
CA ASP A 63 5.83 -13.83 -29.37
C ASP A 63 4.52 -14.63 -29.25
N GLN A 64 4.32 -15.57 -30.18
CA GLN A 64 3.15 -16.46 -30.15
C GLN A 64 3.16 -17.37 -28.91
N ALA A 65 4.32 -17.93 -28.53
CA ALA A 65 4.46 -18.73 -27.32
C ALA A 65 4.15 -17.88 -26.06
N ALA A 66 4.66 -16.65 -26.00
CA ALA A 66 4.37 -15.73 -24.90
C ALA A 66 2.87 -15.40 -24.80
N ARG A 67 2.19 -15.13 -25.93
CA ARG A 67 0.74 -14.87 -25.98
C ARG A 67 -0.09 -16.10 -25.58
N GLN A 68 0.42 -17.31 -25.80
CA GLN A 68 -0.22 -18.55 -25.33
C GLN A 68 0.04 -18.86 -23.85
N GLY A 69 0.83 -18.02 -23.15
CA GLY A 69 1.18 -18.19 -21.74
C GLY A 69 2.38 -19.11 -21.51
N ASP A 70 3.02 -19.63 -22.54
CA ASP A 70 4.23 -20.46 -22.42
C ASP A 70 5.50 -19.60 -22.41
N SER A 71 5.69 -18.90 -21.28
CA SER A 71 6.84 -18.01 -21.08
C SER A 71 8.18 -18.74 -21.10
N ALA A 72 8.21 -20.02 -20.70
CA ALA A 72 9.44 -20.81 -20.72
C ALA A 72 9.88 -21.09 -22.15
N ARG A 73 8.98 -21.55 -22.98
CA ARG A 73 9.21 -21.79 -24.39
C ARG A 73 9.54 -20.51 -25.15
N ALA A 74 8.80 -19.43 -24.89
CA ALA A 74 9.08 -18.12 -25.48
C ALA A 74 10.52 -17.66 -25.17
N GLY A 75 10.97 -17.80 -23.94
CA GLY A 75 12.32 -17.47 -23.51
C GLY A 75 13.39 -18.33 -24.20
N GLN A 76 13.15 -19.64 -24.33
CA GLN A 76 14.06 -20.54 -25.04
C GLN A 76 14.21 -20.13 -26.51
N ILE A 77 13.11 -19.88 -27.21
CA ILE A 77 13.13 -19.46 -28.61
C ILE A 77 13.84 -18.11 -28.75
N LEU A 78 13.48 -17.14 -27.93
CA LEU A 78 14.09 -15.81 -27.96
C LEU A 78 15.60 -15.84 -27.71
N GLY A 79 16.07 -16.73 -26.83
CA GLY A 79 17.50 -16.96 -26.57
C GLY A 79 18.30 -17.46 -27.77
N THR A 80 17.64 -17.94 -28.83
CA THR A 80 18.29 -18.35 -30.10
C THR A 80 18.40 -17.21 -31.11
N VAL A 81 17.86 -16.02 -30.80
CA VAL A 81 17.86 -14.87 -31.72
C VAL A 81 19.06 -13.97 -31.43
N PRO A 82 19.94 -13.71 -32.40
CA PRO A 82 21.11 -12.85 -32.23
C PRO A 82 20.71 -11.37 -32.29
N VAL A 83 20.13 -10.83 -31.20
CA VAL A 83 19.48 -9.51 -31.12
C VAL A 83 20.40 -8.40 -31.63
N ASP A 84 21.65 -8.37 -31.22
CA ASP A 84 22.60 -7.29 -31.55
C ASP A 84 22.89 -7.16 -33.06
N THR A 85 22.62 -8.21 -33.84
CA THR A 85 22.84 -8.21 -35.29
C THR A 85 21.60 -7.84 -36.11
N LEU A 86 20.47 -7.65 -35.44
CA LEU A 86 19.20 -7.31 -36.06
C LEU A 86 19.10 -5.81 -36.39
N LYS A 87 18.13 -5.47 -37.24
CA LYS A 87 17.77 -4.08 -37.52
C LYS A 87 17.00 -3.45 -36.31
N PRO A 88 17.02 -2.14 -36.17
CA PRO A 88 16.46 -1.47 -34.96
C PRO A 88 15.03 -1.87 -34.60
N ALA A 89 14.11 -2.01 -35.59
CA ALA A 89 12.73 -2.41 -35.32
C ALA A 89 12.63 -3.82 -34.71
N GLN A 90 13.45 -4.74 -35.20
CA GLN A 90 13.52 -6.13 -34.72
C GLN A 90 14.17 -6.21 -33.33
N GLN A 91 15.20 -5.39 -33.08
CA GLN A 91 15.83 -5.25 -31.77
C GLN A 91 14.81 -4.76 -30.74
N ILE A 92 14.06 -3.68 -31.04
CA ILE A 92 13.02 -3.14 -30.16
C ILE A 92 11.97 -4.20 -29.87
N PHE A 93 11.53 -4.96 -30.89
CA PHE A 93 10.56 -6.03 -30.67
C PHE A 93 11.13 -7.12 -29.74
N ALA A 94 12.36 -7.56 -29.97
CA ALA A 94 13.02 -8.59 -29.17
C ALA A 94 13.23 -8.15 -27.71
N VAL A 95 13.72 -6.92 -27.46
CA VAL A 95 13.93 -6.42 -26.10
C VAL A 95 12.62 -6.15 -25.37
N THR A 96 11.56 -5.73 -26.10
CA THR A 96 10.21 -5.61 -25.53
C THR A 96 9.70 -6.97 -25.05
N LEU A 97 9.81 -8.00 -25.90
CA LEU A 97 9.40 -9.37 -25.54
C LEU A 97 10.25 -9.93 -24.39
N SER A 98 11.56 -9.66 -24.39
CA SER A 98 12.44 -10.02 -23.26
C SER A 98 12.00 -9.39 -21.96
N ALA A 99 11.62 -8.11 -21.99
CA ALA A 99 11.11 -7.40 -20.81
C ALA A 99 9.75 -7.95 -20.35
N GLU A 100 8.83 -8.27 -21.26
CA GLU A 100 7.57 -8.94 -20.93
C GLU A 100 7.82 -10.27 -20.22
N LEU A 101 8.73 -11.09 -20.73
CA LEU A 101 9.09 -12.37 -20.11
C LEU A 101 9.80 -12.20 -18.75
N ALA A 102 10.58 -11.15 -18.56
CA ALA A 102 11.17 -10.84 -17.27
C ALA A 102 10.09 -10.45 -16.24
N LEU A 103 9.09 -9.66 -16.65
CA LEU A 103 7.97 -9.29 -15.77
C LEU A 103 7.12 -10.50 -15.36
N THR A 104 6.94 -11.52 -16.21
CA THR A 104 6.24 -12.75 -15.82
C THR A 104 6.97 -13.52 -14.71
N ARG A 105 8.29 -13.30 -14.55
CA ARG A 105 9.11 -13.87 -13.48
C ARG A 105 9.29 -12.95 -12.29
N ASN A 106 8.55 -11.82 -12.24
CA ASN A 106 8.69 -10.75 -11.26
C ASN A 106 10.10 -10.13 -11.19
N ASP A 107 10.83 -10.13 -12.31
CA ASP A 107 12.17 -9.55 -12.43
C ASP A 107 12.10 -8.19 -13.15
N ALA A 108 11.70 -7.17 -12.38
CA ALA A 108 11.59 -5.80 -12.89
C ALA A 108 12.94 -5.24 -13.35
N LYS A 109 14.03 -5.58 -12.65
CA LYS A 109 15.37 -5.10 -13.00
C LYS A 109 15.84 -5.65 -14.33
N ALA A 110 15.64 -6.95 -14.58
CA ALA A 110 15.95 -7.55 -15.88
C ALA A 110 15.07 -6.95 -17.00
N ALA A 111 13.79 -6.66 -16.73
CA ALA A 111 12.92 -6.01 -17.69
C ALA A 111 13.42 -4.60 -18.07
N LEU A 112 13.79 -3.77 -17.08
CA LEU A 112 14.36 -2.44 -17.32
C LEU A 112 15.71 -2.51 -18.04
N ALA A 113 16.56 -3.47 -17.68
CA ALA A 113 17.84 -3.68 -18.34
C ALA A 113 17.66 -4.01 -19.83
N ALA A 114 16.71 -4.88 -20.18
CA ALA A 114 16.39 -5.20 -21.57
C ALA A 114 15.91 -3.96 -22.35
N LEU A 115 15.06 -3.12 -21.73
CA LEU A 115 14.54 -1.88 -22.33
C LEU A 115 15.55 -0.72 -22.39
N ASN A 116 16.72 -0.86 -21.78
CA ASN A 116 17.80 0.12 -21.91
C ASN A 116 18.73 -0.16 -23.12
N HIS A 117 18.21 -0.82 -24.13
CA HIS A 117 18.95 -1.13 -25.36
C HIS A 117 19.09 0.11 -26.26
N PRO A 118 20.24 0.35 -26.94
CA PRO A 118 20.45 1.53 -27.80
C PRO A 118 19.41 1.70 -28.90
N SER A 119 18.83 0.63 -29.43
CA SER A 119 17.78 0.69 -30.45
C SER A 119 16.52 1.44 -30.01
N MET A 120 16.29 1.59 -28.70
CA MET A 120 15.12 2.30 -28.16
C MET A 120 15.04 3.77 -28.60
N SER A 121 16.16 4.37 -29.04
CA SER A 121 16.18 5.70 -29.68
C SER A 121 15.32 5.79 -30.95
N HIS A 122 15.05 4.65 -31.61
CA HIS A 122 14.22 4.56 -32.82
C HIS A 122 12.76 4.19 -32.53
N LEU A 123 12.35 4.07 -31.26
CA LEU A 123 10.98 3.66 -30.91
C LEU A 123 9.91 4.56 -31.54
N ALA A 124 10.13 5.87 -31.55
CA ALA A 124 9.18 6.84 -32.10
C ALA A 124 8.98 6.73 -33.63
N GLU A 125 9.88 6.04 -34.34
CA GLU A 125 9.81 5.83 -35.78
C GLU A 125 8.99 4.57 -36.14
N LEU A 126 8.64 3.74 -35.16
CA LEU A 126 7.90 2.48 -35.36
C LEU A 126 6.38 2.72 -35.41
N PRO A 127 5.61 1.73 -35.90
CA PRO A 127 4.15 1.78 -35.83
C PRO A 127 3.63 2.00 -34.42
N VAL A 128 2.51 2.71 -34.29
CA VAL A 128 1.90 3.11 -33.00
C VAL A 128 1.69 1.90 -32.08
N GLU A 129 1.26 0.77 -32.61
CA GLU A 129 1.06 -0.46 -31.83
C GLU A 129 2.34 -0.91 -31.11
N GLN A 130 3.51 -0.85 -31.78
CA GLN A 130 4.78 -1.20 -31.14
C GLN A 130 5.22 -0.15 -30.14
N GLN A 131 5.01 1.13 -30.41
CA GLN A 131 5.29 2.20 -29.46
C GLN A 131 4.49 2.01 -28.17
N VAL A 132 3.17 1.79 -28.30
CA VAL A 132 2.26 1.56 -27.15
C VAL A 132 2.66 0.29 -26.39
N ARG A 133 2.92 -0.82 -27.09
CA ARG A 133 3.35 -2.08 -26.46
C ARG A 133 4.62 -1.86 -25.63
N THR A 134 5.65 -1.32 -26.24
CA THR A 134 6.96 -1.12 -25.61
C THR A 134 6.87 -0.18 -24.39
N SER A 135 6.22 0.98 -24.54
CA SER A 135 6.08 1.93 -23.44
C SER A 135 5.15 1.43 -22.33
N THR A 136 4.13 0.64 -22.67
CA THR A 136 3.30 -0.04 -21.65
C THR A 136 4.12 -1.04 -20.83
N VAL A 137 4.97 -1.82 -21.48
CA VAL A 137 5.88 -2.77 -20.81
C VAL A 137 6.88 -2.02 -19.93
N LYS A 138 7.44 -0.92 -20.43
CA LYS A 138 8.35 -0.07 -19.68
C LYS A 138 7.68 0.56 -18.45
N ALA A 139 6.45 1.06 -18.59
CA ALA A 139 5.68 1.58 -17.46
C ALA A 139 5.44 0.51 -16.39
N LYS A 140 5.05 -0.71 -16.79
CA LYS A 140 4.89 -1.85 -15.87
C LYS A 140 6.18 -2.26 -15.18
N ALA A 141 7.31 -2.22 -15.89
CA ALA A 141 8.61 -2.54 -15.32
C ALA A 141 9.06 -1.49 -14.30
N LEU A 142 8.84 -0.20 -14.58
CA LEU A 142 9.10 0.90 -13.65
C LEU A 142 8.21 0.82 -12.41
N GLU A 143 6.93 0.47 -12.59
CA GLU A 143 5.99 0.27 -11.49
C GLU A 143 6.42 -0.89 -10.59
N ALA A 144 6.80 -2.03 -11.17
CA ALA A 144 7.28 -3.21 -10.44
C ALA A 144 8.63 -2.97 -9.72
N ASP A 145 9.46 -2.05 -10.23
CA ASP A 145 10.73 -1.63 -9.60
C ASP A 145 10.54 -0.50 -8.57
N GLY A 146 9.29 -0.06 -8.31
CA GLY A 146 8.97 1.00 -7.36
C GLY A 146 9.24 2.42 -7.87
N GLN A 147 9.55 2.60 -9.15
CA GLN A 147 9.78 3.92 -9.79
C GLN A 147 8.46 4.57 -10.23
N THR A 148 7.57 4.80 -9.27
CA THR A 148 6.16 5.19 -9.49
C THR A 148 6.00 6.45 -10.35
N LEU A 149 6.78 7.51 -10.09
CA LEU A 149 6.71 8.76 -10.87
C LEU A 149 7.19 8.57 -12.32
N ALA A 150 8.22 7.75 -12.52
CA ALA A 150 8.71 7.44 -13.86
C ALA A 150 7.70 6.59 -14.65
N ALA A 151 7.03 5.65 -13.98
CA ALA A 151 5.94 4.87 -14.55
C ALA A 151 4.76 5.76 -15.00
N ALA A 152 4.35 6.72 -14.16
CA ALA A 152 3.31 7.69 -14.51
C ALA A 152 3.69 8.53 -15.74
N ARG A 153 4.93 9.01 -15.82
CA ARG A 153 5.43 9.74 -16.99
C ARG A 153 5.35 8.92 -18.27
N GLU A 154 5.74 7.66 -18.22
CA GLU A 154 5.70 6.78 -19.40
C GLU A 154 4.25 6.54 -19.86
N ARG A 155 3.30 6.35 -18.92
CA ARG A 155 1.88 6.22 -19.24
C ARG A 155 1.26 7.50 -19.80
N ILE A 156 1.66 8.68 -19.31
CA ILE A 156 1.23 9.97 -19.83
C ILE A 156 1.76 10.19 -21.25
N PHE A 157 3.00 9.77 -21.51
CA PHE A 157 3.61 9.87 -22.83
C PHE A 157 2.83 9.10 -23.91
N ILE A 158 2.32 7.91 -23.62
CA ILE A 158 1.55 7.11 -24.57
C ILE A 158 0.05 7.49 -24.62
N ALA A 159 -0.47 8.22 -23.64
CA ALA A 159 -1.89 8.53 -23.55
C ALA A 159 -2.50 9.11 -24.85
N PRO A 160 -1.83 10.01 -25.60
CA PRO A 160 -2.34 10.51 -26.88
C PRO A 160 -2.45 9.46 -27.99
N LEU A 161 -1.76 8.33 -27.87
CA LEU A 161 -1.76 7.24 -28.86
C LEU A 161 -2.87 6.22 -28.62
N LEU A 162 -3.54 6.30 -27.46
CA LEU A 162 -4.55 5.33 -27.02
C LEU A 162 -5.96 5.82 -27.30
N ASN A 163 -6.89 4.87 -27.55
CA ASN A 163 -8.29 5.18 -27.81
C ASN A 163 -9.22 4.23 -27.04
N GLY A 164 -10.46 4.65 -26.85
CA GLY A 164 -11.52 3.80 -26.25
C GLY A 164 -11.16 3.23 -24.89
N ALA A 165 -11.35 1.93 -24.72
CA ALA A 165 -11.12 1.24 -23.45
C ALA A 165 -9.66 1.27 -22.99
N GLU A 166 -8.71 1.24 -23.92
CA GLU A 166 -7.27 1.31 -23.59
C GLU A 166 -6.89 2.67 -23.03
N ALA A 167 -7.42 3.76 -23.59
CA ALA A 167 -7.21 5.11 -23.09
C ALA A 167 -7.78 5.25 -21.67
N THR A 168 -8.99 4.73 -21.40
CA THR A 168 -9.60 4.74 -20.07
C THR A 168 -8.77 3.94 -19.07
N THR A 169 -8.35 2.73 -19.43
CA THR A 169 -7.52 1.88 -18.57
C THR A 169 -6.18 2.56 -18.24
N ASN A 170 -5.55 3.18 -19.22
CA ASN A 170 -4.28 3.90 -19.02
C ASN A 170 -4.46 5.13 -18.12
N GLN A 171 -5.57 5.84 -18.25
CA GLN A 171 -5.89 7.02 -17.44
C GLN A 171 -6.11 6.64 -15.97
N GLU A 172 -6.83 5.53 -15.70
CA GLU A 172 -6.97 4.98 -14.34
C GLU A 172 -5.63 4.53 -13.77
N ALA A 173 -4.77 3.93 -14.59
CA ALA A 173 -3.42 3.54 -14.17
C ALA A 173 -2.54 4.77 -13.83
N ILE A 174 -2.61 5.86 -14.60
CA ILE A 174 -1.93 7.13 -14.27
C ILE A 174 -2.44 7.64 -12.92
N TRP A 175 -3.75 7.65 -12.72
CA TRP A 175 -4.37 8.10 -11.48
C TRP A 175 -3.87 7.30 -10.28
N ASN A 176 -3.89 5.98 -10.36
CA ASN A 176 -3.43 5.11 -9.28
C ASN A 176 -1.95 5.35 -8.95
N LEU A 177 -1.11 5.54 -9.98
CA LEU A 177 0.31 5.83 -9.77
C LEU A 177 0.53 7.18 -9.07
N VAL A 178 -0.13 8.26 -9.51
CA VAL A 178 0.05 9.56 -8.86
C VAL A 178 -0.56 9.59 -7.47
N MET A 179 -1.66 8.86 -7.22
CA MET A 179 -2.23 8.71 -5.88
C MET A 179 -1.33 7.91 -4.93
N ALA A 180 -0.48 7.02 -5.43
CA ALA A 180 0.49 6.30 -4.62
C ALA A 180 1.70 7.17 -4.20
N LEU A 181 1.92 8.33 -4.84
CA LEU A 181 3.04 9.21 -4.52
C LEU A 181 2.87 9.88 -3.14
N PRO A 182 3.96 10.07 -2.40
CA PRO A 182 3.94 10.84 -1.16
C PRO A 182 3.68 12.33 -1.44
N PRO A 183 3.12 13.09 -0.47
CA PRO A 183 2.74 14.49 -0.66
C PRO A 183 3.86 15.39 -1.19
N GLU A 184 5.10 15.12 -0.81
CA GLU A 184 6.28 15.88 -1.23
C GLU A 184 6.54 15.77 -2.74
N GLN A 185 6.18 14.65 -3.35
CA GLN A 185 6.32 14.40 -4.79
C GLN A 185 5.11 14.89 -5.61
N LEU A 186 4.02 15.26 -4.96
CA LEU A 186 2.82 15.80 -5.61
C LEU A 186 2.92 17.30 -5.91
N GLN A 187 3.94 17.98 -5.43
CA GLN A 187 4.15 19.40 -5.74
C GLN A 187 4.50 19.54 -7.23
N ALA A 188 3.55 20.09 -7.99
CA ALA A 188 3.73 20.31 -9.41
C ALA A 188 4.81 21.39 -9.66
N THR A 189 5.83 21.02 -10.40
CA THR A 189 6.91 21.94 -10.83
C THR A 189 6.77 22.35 -12.30
N SER A 190 5.80 21.80 -13.03
CA SER A 190 5.57 22.02 -14.46
C SER A 190 4.07 22.23 -14.74
N ASN A 191 3.79 22.93 -15.86
CA ASN A 191 2.42 23.16 -16.35
C ASN A 191 2.03 22.17 -17.48
N ASP A 192 2.70 21.04 -17.56
CA ASP A 192 2.39 19.95 -18.48
C ASP A 192 1.32 18.99 -17.92
N ASP A 193 0.98 17.95 -18.69
CA ASP A 193 -0.02 16.95 -18.25
C ASP A 193 0.39 16.27 -16.95
N LEU A 194 1.69 16.01 -16.73
CA LEU A 194 2.15 15.44 -15.46
C LEU A 194 1.88 16.39 -14.29
N GLY A 195 2.19 17.69 -14.44
CA GLY A 195 1.90 18.71 -13.43
C GLY A 195 0.40 18.79 -13.11
N GLY A 196 -0.44 18.65 -14.14
CA GLY A 196 -1.90 18.57 -14.00
C GLY A 196 -2.34 17.35 -13.16
N TRP A 197 -1.81 16.17 -13.45
CA TRP A 197 -2.11 14.96 -12.68
C TRP A 197 -1.65 15.04 -11.23
N LEU A 198 -0.44 15.56 -10.98
CA LEU A 198 0.10 15.74 -9.62
C LEU A 198 -0.73 16.74 -8.81
N SER A 199 -1.12 17.87 -9.42
CA SER A 199 -1.96 18.88 -8.74
C SER A 199 -3.38 18.37 -8.47
N LEU A 200 -3.96 17.52 -9.35
CA LEU A 200 -5.24 16.86 -9.09
C LEU A 200 -5.14 15.88 -7.91
N ALA A 201 -4.07 15.07 -7.86
CA ALA A 201 -3.83 14.16 -6.74
C ALA A 201 -3.63 14.93 -5.42
N LEU A 202 -2.92 16.06 -5.46
CA LEU A 202 -2.76 16.94 -4.30
C LEU A 202 -4.11 17.51 -3.83
N ALA A 203 -4.96 17.99 -4.74
CA ALA A 203 -6.30 18.46 -4.43
C ALA A 203 -7.17 17.38 -3.80
N ALA A 204 -7.12 16.15 -4.31
CA ALA A 204 -7.84 15.00 -3.77
C ALA A 204 -7.34 14.57 -2.37
N LYS A 205 -6.03 14.72 -2.10
CA LYS A 205 -5.40 14.39 -0.81
C LYS A 205 -5.48 15.53 0.22
N THR A 206 -5.95 16.71 -0.16
CA THR A 206 -6.04 17.84 0.76
C THR A 206 -6.96 17.48 1.95
N PRO A 207 -6.48 17.59 3.20
CA PRO A 207 -7.30 17.32 4.37
C PRO A 207 -8.50 18.26 4.43
N GLY A 208 -9.68 17.72 4.72
CA GLY A 208 -10.88 18.55 4.82
C GLY A 208 -12.17 17.75 4.92
N THR A 209 -13.28 18.49 4.92
CA THR A 209 -14.62 17.91 4.79
C THR A 209 -14.87 17.43 3.37
N LEU A 210 -15.88 16.57 3.18
CA LEU A 210 -16.29 16.14 1.84
C LEU A 210 -16.55 17.33 0.91
N GLN A 211 -17.24 18.36 1.41
CA GLN A 211 -17.52 19.58 0.64
C GLN A 211 -16.24 20.32 0.22
N GLN A 212 -15.25 20.40 1.10
CA GLN A 212 -13.95 21.04 0.78
C GLN A 212 -13.19 20.25 -0.28
N GLN A 213 -13.18 18.92 -0.19
CA GLN A 213 -12.54 18.08 -1.20
C GLN A 213 -13.26 18.17 -2.57
N GLN A 214 -14.59 18.11 -2.57
CA GLN A 214 -15.38 18.28 -3.80
C GLN A 214 -15.10 19.66 -4.44
N ALA A 215 -15.08 20.73 -3.64
CA ALA A 215 -14.77 22.07 -4.10
C ALA A 215 -13.32 22.19 -4.65
N ALA A 216 -12.34 21.52 -4.01
CA ALA A 216 -10.97 21.52 -4.49
C ALA A 216 -10.84 20.86 -5.87
N ILE A 217 -11.55 19.74 -6.09
CA ILE A 217 -11.60 19.05 -7.39
C ILE A 217 -12.31 19.92 -8.44
N ASP A 218 -13.44 20.57 -8.09
CA ASP A 218 -14.17 21.45 -9.00
C ASP A 218 -13.33 22.67 -9.42
N ASN A 219 -12.61 23.26 -8.46
CA ASN A 219 -11.66 24.33 -8.74
C ASN A 219 -10.53 23.89 -9.66
N TRP A 220 -9.99 22.68 -9.44
CA TRP A 220 -8.96 22.12 -10.30
C TRP A 220 -9.47 21.91 -11.74
N ILE A 221 -10.68 21.36 -11.92
CA ILE A 221 -11.32 21.20 -13.25
C ILE A 221 -11.46 22.55 -13.96
N ALA A 222 -11.90 23.57 -13.22
CA ALA A 222 -12.07 24.91 -13.78
C ALA A 222 -10.74 25.56 -14.23
N GLN A 223 -9.64 25.25 -13.52
CA GLN A 223 -8.31 25.74 -13.85
C GLN A 223 -7.63 24.95 -14.98
N HIS A 224 -8.00 23.69 -15.19
CA HIS A 224 -7.38 22.77 -16.15
C HIS A 224 -8.39 22.20 -17.18
N PRO A 225 -9.21 23.00 -17.87
CA PRO A 225 -10.32 22.51 -18.69
C PRO A 225 -9.87 21.62 -19.86
N ASN A 226 -8.65 21.78 -20.33
CA ASN A 226 -8.08 21.02 -21.45
C ASN A 226 -7.35 19.72 -21.01
N HIS A 227 -7.13 19.53 -19.74
CA HIS A 227 -6.43 18.35 -19.24
C HIS A 227 -7.26 17.07 -19.43
N PRO A 228 -6.66 15.91 -19.78
CA PRO A 228 -7.38 14.65 -19.98
C PRO A 228 -8.29 14.28 -18.79
N ALA A 229 -7.79 14.42 -17.56
CA ALA A 229 -8.54 14.12 -16.35
C ALA A 229 -9.72 15.10 -16.09
N ALA A 230 -9.71 16.32 -16.63
CA ALA A 230 -10.85 17.23 -16.52
C ALA A 230 -11.98 16.84 -17.49
N ARG A 231 -11.63 16.25 -18.66
CA ARG A 231 -12.60 15.76 -19.64
C ARG A 231 -13.23 14.45 -19.20
N GLN A 232 -12.45 13.57 -18.57
CA GLN A 232 -12.90 12.29 -18.03
C GLN A 232 -12.23 12.09 -16.66
N LEU A 233 -12.98 12.36 -15.58
CA LEU A 233 -12.47 12.17 -14.24
C LEU A 233 -12.20 10.69 -13.95
N PRO A 234 -11.13 10.36 -13.19
CA PRO A 234 -10.93 9.03 -12.61
C PRO A 234 -12.14 8.57 -11.82
N GLN A 235 -12.44 7.27 -11.88
CA GLN A 235 -13.66 6.70 -11.29
C GLN A 235 -13.78 6.96 -9.78
N GLN A 236 -12.67 6.97 -9.05
CA GLN A 236 -12.65 7.32 -7.63
C GLN A 236 -13.13 8.75 -7.38
N LEU A 237 -12.73 9.72 -8.21
CA LEU A 237 -13.18 11.11 -8.08
C LEU A 237 -14.63 11.30 -8.51
N VAL A 238 -15.11 10.55 -9.52
CA VAL A 238 -16.53 10.51 -9.86
C VAL A 238 -17.35 10.01 -8.67
N THR A 239 -16.90 8.94 -8.03
CA THR A 239 -17.55 8.40 -6.83
C THR A 239 -17.56 9.44 -5.70
N LEU A 240 -16.44 10.08 -5.41
CA LEU A 240 -16.33 11.12 -4.38
C LEU A 240 -17.26 12.32 -4.66
N LYS A 241 -17.34 12.77 -5.90
CA LYS A 241 -18.22 13.88 -6.29
C LYS A 241 -19.70 13.54 -6.16
N ASN A 242 -20.06 12.28 -6.35
CA ASN A 242 -21.44 11.80 -6.23
C ASN A 242 -21.87 11.53 -4.77
N LEU A 243 -20.92 11.55 -3.82
CA LEU A 243 -21.27 11.44 -2.42
C LEU A 243 -22.12 12.64 -1.99
N LYS A 244 -23.24 12.34 -1.33
CA LYS A 244 -24.11 13.38 -0.78
C LYS A 244 -23.49 13.92 0.51
N ASN A 245 -23.31 15.22 0.59
CA ASN A 245 -22.93 15.90 1.82
C ASN A 245 -24.15 15.98 2.75
N GLN A 246 -24.48 14.88 3.41
CA GLN A 246 -25.53 14.88 4.43
C GLN A 246 -24.90 15.25 5.77
N PRO A 247 -25.38 16.29 6.45
CA PRO A 247 -24.89 16.63 7.77
C PRO A 247 -25.18 15.48 8.72
N LEU A 248 -24.17 15.09 9.48
CA LEU A 248 -24.31 14.11 10.55
C LEU A 248 -24.81 14.83 11.78
N ASP A 249 -26.09 14.69 12.09
CA ASP A 249 -26.74 15.40 13.19
C ASP A 249 -26.84 14.56 14.47
N LYS A 250 -26.90 13.23 14.37
CA LYS A 250 -27.01 12.34 15.53
C LYS A 250 -26.23 11.05 15.38
N ILE A 251 -25.39 10.73 16.36
CA ILE A 251 -24.59 9.50 16.47
C ILE A 251 -25.03 8.71 17.71
N ALA A 252 -25.20 7.39 17.56
CA ALA A 252 -25.27 6.49 18.71
C ALA A 252 -23.85 6.02 19.08
N LEU A 253 -23.45 6.23 20.33
CA LEU A 253 -22.22 5.68 20.89
C LEU A 253 -22.57 4.42 21.68
N LEU A 254 -22.32 3.24 21.09
CA LEU A 254 -22.70 1.94 21.59
C LEU A 254 -21.52 1.25 22.27
N LEU A 255 -21.43 1.36 23.61
CA LEU A 255 -20.32 0.86 24.41
C LEU A 255 -20.79 0.13 25.67
N PRO A 256 -20.06 -0.89 26.14
CA PRO A 256 -20.44 -1.57 27.38
C PRO A 256 -20.24 -0.65 28.60
N GLN A 257 -21.26 -0.60 29.46
CA GLN A 257 -21.22 0.12 30.72
C GLN A 257 -20.97 -0.80 31.92
N GLN A 258 -20.97 -2.13 31.71
CA GLN A 258 -20.72 -3.16 32.71
C GLN A 258 -19.78 -4.25 32.16
N GLY A 259 -19.21 -5.05 33.03
CA GLY A 259 -18.36 -6.18 32.68
C GLY A 259 -16.88 -5.82 32.47
N PRO A 260 -16.09 -6.75 31.91
CA PRO A 260 -14.63 -6.65 31.88
C PRO A 260 -14.09 -5.53 30.96
N LEU A 261 -14.88 -5.06 30.01
CA LEU A 261 -14.47 -4.02 29.05
C LEU A 261 -14.83 -2.61 29.50
N VAL A 262 -15.38 -2.40 30.69
CA VAL A 262 -15.87 -1.09 31.14
C VAL A 262 -14.78 -0.02 31.20
N SER A 263 -13.55 -0.38 31.59
CA SER A 263 -12.41 0.57 31.64
C SER A 263 -11.95 0.97 30.24
N VAL A 264 -11.92 0.03 29.31
CA VAL A 264 -11.62 0.26 27.88
C VAL A 264 -12.69 1.15 27.25
N ALA A 265 -13.96 0.79 27.45
CA ALA A 265 -15.11 1.55 26.94
C ALA A 265 -15.15 2.99 27.49
N ARG A 266 -14.76 3.19 28.74
CA ARG A 266 -14.66 4.51 29.37
C ARG A 266 -13.59 5.37 28.67
N ALA A 267 -12.38 4.82 28.47
CA ALA A 267 -11.30 5.55 27.81
C ALA A 267 -11.67 5.93 26.36
N LEU A 268 -12.29 5.01 25.61
CA LEU A 268 -12.82 5.28 24.27
C LEU A 268 -13.87 6.39 24.28
N ARG A 269 -14.85 6.30 25.19
CA ARG A 269 -15.90 7.31 25.32
C ARG A 269 -15.33 8.68 25.68
N GLU A 270 -14.43 8.76 26.65
CA GLU A 270 -13.80 10.00 27.09
C GLU A 270 -13.00 10.65 25.96
N GLY A 271 -12.22 9.86 25.18
CA GLY A 271 -11.51 10.33 23.99
C GLY A 271 -12.46 10.85 22.90
N PHE A 272 -13.54 10.11 22.62
CA PHE A 272 -14.57 10.49 21.65
C PHE A 272 -15.26 11.80 22.03
N MET A 273 -15.70 11.92 23.28
CA MET A 273 -16.37 13.12 23.79
C MET A 273 -15.43 14.33 23.86
N ALA A 274 -14.14 14.12 24.16
CA ALA A 274 -13.15 15.19 24.16
C ALA A 274 -12.94 15.77 22.75
N ALA A 275 -12.90 14.91 21.72
CA ALA A 275 -12.81 15.36 20.33
C ALA A 275 -14.07 16.11 19.88
N GLN A 276 -15.27 15.64 20.26
CA GLN A 276 -16.52 16.35 20.02
C GLN A 276 -16.50 17.75 20.66
N PHE A 277 -16.09 17.83 21.91
CA PHE A 277 -16.02 19.09 22.65
C PHE A 277 -15.03 20.07 21.99
N GLN A 278 -13.86 19.58 21.56
CA GLN A 278 -12.89 20.41 20.83
C GLN A 278 -13.47 20.93 19.51
N ALA A 279 -14.21 20.10 18.76
CA ALA A 279 -14.89 20.52 17.53
C ALA A 279 -15.92 21.62 17.80
N GLN A 280 -16.72 21.51 18.87
CA GLN A 280 -17.67 22.53 19.29
C GLN A 280 -16.99 23.85 19.67
N GLN A 281 -15.88 23.78 20.42
CA GLN A 281 -15.09 24.97 20.76
C GLN A 281 -14.50 25.68 19.54
N SER A 282 -14.20 24.91 18.49
CA SER A 282 -13.70 25.43 17.19
C SER A 282 -14.82 26.00 16.31
N GLY A 283 -16.06 26.07 16.79
CA GLY A 283 -17.22 26.57 16.03
C GLY A 283 -17.74 25.60 14.96
N GLN A 284 -17.30 24.34 14.97
CA GLN A 284 -17.83 23.32 14.06
C GLN A 284 -19.19 22.82 14.55
N LYS A 285 -20.13 22.57 13.60
CA LYS A 285 -21.39 21.89 13.94
C LYS A 285 -21.07 20.46 14.34
N ALA A 286 -21.24 20.12 15.61
CA ALA A 286 -21.02 18.79 16.14
C ALA A 286 -22.35 18.01 16.23
N PRO A 287 -22.39 16.71 15.89
CA PRO A 287 -23.58 15.87 16.05
C PRO A 287 -23.93 15.69 17.52
N ALA A 288 -25.22 15.49 17.79
CA ALA A 288 -25.70 15.03 19.09
C ALA A 288 -25.24 13.58 19.33
N ILE A 289 -24.72 13.29 20.51
CA ILE A 289 -24.26 11.93 20.87
C ILE A 289 -25.26 11.32 21.84
N GLU A 290 -25.81 10.18 21.46
CA GLU A 290 -26.70 9.38 22.30
C GLU A 290 -25.97 8.09 22.72
N ILE A 291 -25.86 7.89 24.04
CA ILE A 291 -25.06 6.80 24.61
C ILE A 291 -25.98 5.59 24.87
N TYR A 292 -25.59 4.44 24.32
CA TYR A 292 -26.26 3.15 24.50
C TYR A 292 -25.34 2.14 25.20
N ASP A 293 -25.92 1.33 26.09
CA ASP A 293 -25.21 0.29 26.83
C ASP A 293 -25.25 -1.03 26.06
N SER A 294 -24.14 -1.40 25.41
CA SER A 294 -24.03 -2.65 24.67
C SER A 294 -23.99 -3.89 25.57
N SER A 295 -23.62 -3.76 26.85
CA SER A 295 -23.57 -4.89 27.80
C SER A 295 -24.94 -5.51 28.09
N ARG A 296 -26.03 -4.81 27.77
CA ARG A 296 -27.41 -5.27 27.95
C ARG A 296 -28.07 -5.74 26.68
N ILE A 297 -27.37 -5.69 25.56
CA ILE A 297 -27.93 -6.09 24.27
C ILE A 297 -27.95 -7.60 24.16
N THR A 298 -29.16 -8.17 24.10
CA THR A 298 -29.36 -9.59 23.80
C THR A 298 -29.61 -9.83 22.31
N ASN A 299 -30.25 -8.87 21.62
CA ASN A 299 -30.50 -8.87 20.19
C ASN A 299 -30.10 -7.52 19.59
N ILE A 300 -29.11 -7.52 18.74
CA ILE A 300 -28.58 -6.30 18.11
C ILE A 300 -29.62 -5.62 17.17
N ASP A 301 -30.57 -6.35 16.63
CA ASP A 301 -31.61 -5.80 15.75
C ASP A 301 -32.61 -4.93 16.54
N ASP A 302 -32.86 -5.23 17.80
CA ASP A 302 -33.69 -4.41 18.69
C ASP A 302 -33.04 -3.04 18.94
N PHE A 303 -31.73 -3.03 19.15
CA PHE A 303 -30.96 -1.80 19.25
C PHE A 303 -31.08 -0.95 17.97
N TYR A 304 -30.92 -1.56 16.78
CA TYR A 304 -31.02 -0.80 15.53
C TYR A 304 -32.42 -0.21 15.33
N ARG A 305 -33.48 -0.92 15.67
CA ARG A 305 -34.86 -0.38 15.62
C ARG A 305 -35.03 0.83 16.54
N GLN A 306 -34.48 0.75 17.77
CA GLN A 306 -34.51 1.86 18.73
C GLN A 306 -33.68 3.06 18.22
N ALA A 307 -32.48 2.83 17.71
CA ALA A 307 -31.61 3.85 17.18
C ALA A 307 -32.21 4.58 15.97
N GLN A 308 -32.82 3.83 15.04
CA GLN A 308 -33.54 4.41 13.90
C GLN A 308 -34.75 5.25 14.34
N ALA A 309 -35.55 4.75 15.28
CA ALA A 309 -36.69 5.51 15.83
C ALA A 309 -36.25 6.81 16.55
N ALA A 310 -35.04 6.81 17.13
CA ALA A 310 -34.43 7.98 17.74
C ALA A 310 -33.79 8.95 16.73
N GLY A 311 -33.80 8.64 15.43
CA GLY A 311 -33.21 9.47 14.38
C GLY A 311 -31.69 9.40 14.31
N VAL A 312 -31.08 8.32 14.81
CA VAL A 312 -29.62 8.08 14.68
C VAL A 312 -29.27 7.85 13.21
N GLN A 313 -28.16 8.46 12.77
CA GLN A 313 -27.68 8.36 11.40
C GLN A 313 -26.42 7.48 11.27
N LEU A 314 -25.67 7.33 12.37
CA LEU A 314 -24.46 6.52 12.43
C LEU A 314 -24.31 5.90 13.82
N VAL A 315 -23.85 4.66 13.88
CA VAL A 315 -23.48 3.96 15.11
C VAL A 315 -21.96 3.91 15.24
N VAL A 316 -21.41 4.28 16.38
CA VAL A 316 -20.01 4.09 16.77
C VAL A 316 -19.96 3.07 17.89
N GLY A 317 -19.32 1.95 17.65
CA GLY A 317 -19.44 0.72 18.41
C GLY A 317 -20.16 -0.38 17.60
N PRO A 318 -20.35 -1.57 18.16
CA PRO A 318 -19.95 -2.02 19.51
C PRO A 318 -18.45 -2.26 19.65
N LEU A 319 -18.02 -2.43 20.90
CA LEU A 319 -16.65 -2.80 21.26
C LEU A 319 -16.49 -4.34 21.39
N GLU A 320 -17.54 -5.01 21.80
CA GLU A 320 -17.53 -6.45 22.08
C GLU A 320 -17.39 -7.27 20.80
N LYS A 321 -16.36 -8.10 20.74
CA LYS A 321 -16.01 -8.88 19.55
C LYS A 321 -17.15 -9.82 19.08
N ASN A 322 -17.91 -10.38 20.02
CA ASN A 322 -19.06 -11.22 19.70
C ASN A 322 -20.20 -10.44 19.01
N LEU A 323 -20.43 -9.18 19.36
CA LEU A 323 -21.41 -8.32 18.68
C LEU A 323 -20.91 -7.93 17.30
N VAL A 324 -19.63 -7.57 17.16
CA VAL A 324 -19.02 -7.27 15.86
C VAL A 324 -19.12 -8.48 14.92
N LYS A 325 -18.88 -9.70 15.44
CA LYS A 325 -19.04 -10.93 14.66
C LYS A 325 -20.48 -11.13 14.20
N GLN A 326 -21.47 -10.85 15.06
CA GLN A 326 -22.90 -10.92 14.66
C GLN A 326 -23.25 -9.91 13.54
N LEU A 327 -22.64 -8.71 13.56
CA LEU A 327 -22.81 -7.71 12.51
C LEU A 327 -22.15 -8.14 11.20
N SER A 328 -20.97 -8.73 11.26
CA SER A 328 -20.17 -9.07 10.08
C SER A 328 -20.79 -10.16 9.18
N VAL A 329 -21.70 -10.97 9.70
CA VAL A 329 -22.39 -12.04 8.94
C VAL A 329 -23.73 -11.62 8.37
N LYS A 330 -24.20 -10.39 8.64
CA LYS A 330 -25.45 -9.87 8.07
C LYS A 330 -25.24 -9.45 6.60
N ALA A 331 -26.28 -9.56 5.79
CA ALA A 331 -26.23 -9.11 4.40
C ALA A 331 -26.14 -7.56 4.31
N GLN A 332 -26.83 -6.86 5.21
CA GLN A 332 -26.82 -5.40 5.31
C GLN A 332 -27.14 -4.95 6.74
N LEU A 333 -26.74 -3.73 7.08
CA LEU A 333 -27.10 -3.11 8.34
C LEU A 333 -28.09 -1.96 8.11
N PRO A 334 -29.01 -1.72 9.06
CA PRO A 334 -29.98 -0.62 8.97
C PRO A 334 -29.36 0.78 8.98
N LEU A 335 -28.19 0.93 9.64
CA LEU A 335 -27.43 2.17 9.75
C LEU A 335 -25.95 1.91 9.50
N PRO A 336 -25.21 2.85 8.91
CA PRO A 336 -23.75 2.82 8.90
C PRO A 336 -23.22 2.63 10.33
N THR A 337 -22.26 1.73 10.49
CA THR A 337 -21.74 1.34 11.79
C THR A 337 -20.21 1.27 11.77
N LEU A 338 -19.56 2.08 12.58
CA LEU A 338 -18.13 2.01 12.87
C LEU A 338 -17.92 1.16 14.13
N ALA A 339 -17.78 -0.15 13.98
CA ALA A 339 -17.45 -1.05 15.07
C ALA A 339 -16.05 -0.72 15.62
N LEU A 340 -15.89 -0.73 16.95
CA LEU A 340 -14.64 -0.42 17.63
C LEU A 340 -13.82 -1.68 17.97
N ASN A 341 -13.94 -2.68 17.10
CA ASN A 341 -13.16 -3.92 17.12
C ASN A 341 -13.23 -4.58 15.73
N TYR A 342 -12.45 -5.62 15.53
CA TYR A 342 -12.47 -6.43 14.31
C TYR A 342 -13.26 -7.72 14.50
N SER A 343 -13.95 -8.16 13.45
CA SER A 343 -14.42 -9.54 13.33
C SER A 343 -13.26 -10.46 13.00
N ASP A 344 -13.39 -11.76 13.32
CA ASP A 344 -12.38 -12.79 12.97
C ASP A 344 -12.41 -13.14 11.46
N SER A 345 -13.40 -12.64 10.72
CA SER A 345 -13.55 -12.93 9.30
C SER A 345 -12.55 -12.12 8.47
N ALA A 346 -11.82 -12.79 7.59
CA ALA A 346 -11.02 -12.14 6.56
C ALA A 346 -11.86 -11.55 5.41
N GLN A 347 -13.14 -11.95 5.32
CA GLN A 347 -14.05 -11.46 4.28
C GLN A 347 -14.65 -10.11 4.67
N ALA A 348 -15.00 -9.31 3.65
CA ALA A 348 -15.75 -8.09 3.84
C ALA A 348 -17.12 -8.40 4.49
N GLY A 349 -17.47 -7.62 5.50
CA GLY A 349 -18.81 -7.61 6.07
C GLY A 349 -19.83 -6.88 5.16
N PRO A 350 -21.04 -6.58 5.70
CA PRO A 350 -22.02 -5.79 4.97
C PRO A 350 -21.47 -4.40 4.60
N PRO A 351 -21.96 -3.79 3.51
CA PRO A 351 -21.45 -2.51 2.98
C PRO A 351 -21.50 -1.34 3.97
N GLN A 352 -22.31 -1.44 5.01
CA GLN A 352 -22.47 -0.41 6.06
C GLN A 352 -21.59 -0.67 7.28
N LEU A 353 -20.85 -1.78 7.34
CA LEU A 353 -19.98 -2.11 8.47
C LEU A 353 -18.55 -1.67 8.22
N TYR A 354 -18.10 -0.72 9.00
CA TYR A 354 -16.71 -0.30 9.10
C TYR A 354 -16.13 -0.83 10.40
N GLN A 355 -14.87 -1.23 10.42
CA GLN A 355 -14.24 -1.82 11.58
C GLN A 355 -12.96 -1.06 11.92
N PHE A 356 -12.82 -0.64 13.17
CA PHE A 356 -11.67 0.09 13.68
C PHE A 356 -11.21 -0.52 15.00
N GLY A 357 -9.92 -0.80 15.15
CA GLY A 357 -9.38 -1.45 16.33
C GLY A 357 -7.91 -1.12 16.58
N LEU A 358 -7.42 -1.62 17.71
CA LEU A 358 -6.01 -1.57 18.11
C LEU A 358 -5.46 -3.00 18.21
N ALA A 359 -5.52 -3.73 17.11
CA ALA A 359 -5.02 -5.10 17.08
C ALA A 359 -3.48 -5.12 17.06
N ALA A 360 -2.87 -6.01 17.84
CA ALA A 360 -1.42 -6.21 17.83
C ALA A 360 -0.94 -6.80 16.49
N GLU A 361 -1.83 -7.48 15.79
CA GLU A 361 -1.63 -8.01 14.45
C GLU A 361 -1.37 -6.88 13.43
N ASP A 362 -2.07 -5.73 13.53
CA ASP A 362 -1.83 -4.56 12.68
C ASP A 362 -0.42 -3.99 12.89
N GLU A 363 0.06 -4.02 14.15
CA GLU A 363 1.41 -3.56 14.46
C GLU A 363 2.48 -4.54 13.96
N ALA A 364 2.19 -5.83 13.90
CA ALA A 364 3.07 -6.81 13.27
C ALA A 364 3.24 -6.56 11.77
N HIS A 365 2.16 -6.21 11.07
CA HIS A 365 2.22 -5.75 9.67
C HIS A 365 3.04 -4.46 9.54
N GLU A 366 2.88 -3.52 10.47
CA GLU A 366 3.65 -2.27 10.49
C GLU A 366 5.16 -2.53 10.67
N VAL A 367 5.55 -3.49 11.52
CA VAL A 367 6.95 -3.90 11.67
C VAL A 367 7.48 -4.52 10.38
N ALA A 368 6.73 -5.43 9.75
CA ALA A 368 7.14 -6.04 8.49
C ALA A 368 7.32 -4.99 7.38
N ARG A 369 6.39 -4.03 7.28
CA ARG A 369 6.46 -2.91 6.35
C ARG A 369 7.71 -2.05 6.56
N ARG A 370 7.99 -1.68 7.82
CA ARG A 370 9.16 -0.86 8.19
C ARG A 370 10.46 -1.58 7.90
N ALA A 371 10.59 -2.84 8.29
CA ALA A 371 11.79 -3.62 8.08
C ALA A 371 12.12 -3.78 6.58
N ARG A 372 11.09 -3.99 5.73
CA ARG A 372 11.28 -4.00 4.26
C ARG A 372 11.75 -2.65 3.74
N ALA A 373 11.14 -1.57 4.19
CA ALA A 373 11.54 -0.21 3.78
C ALA A 373 12.98 0.13 4.19
N ASP A 374 13.46 -0.44 5.31
CA ASP A 374 14.84 -0.33 5.76
C ASP A 374 15.80 -1.32 5.02
N GLY A 375 15.30 -2.11 4.03
CA GLY A 375 16.09 -3.02 3.19
C GLY A 375 16.48 -4.34 3.85
N LEU A 376 15.77 -4.78 4.90
CA LEU A 376 16.04 -6.02 5.62
C LEU A 376 15.32 -7.21 4.97
N HIS A 377 15.91 -8.42 5.06
CA HIS A 377 15.42 -9.62 4.37
C HIS A 377 15.22 -10.82 5.29
N ASN A 378 16.05 -10.97 6.32
CA ASN A 378 16.08 -12.15 7.19
C ASN A 378 15.75 -11.76 8.63
N ALA A 379 14.62 -12.23 9.14
CA ALA A 379 14.15 -11.95 10.48
C ALA A 379 14.41 -13.12 11.43
N ALA A 380 14.71 -12.84 12.70
CA ALA A 380 14.36 -13.71 13.81
C ALA A 380 13.11 -13.14 14.49
N ALA A 381 12.24 -13.98 15.06
CA ALA A 381 11.06 -13.55 15.77
C ALA A 381 11.11 -13.98 17.24
N MET A 382 10.85 -13.04 18.15
CA MET A 382 10.69 -13.29 19.58
C MET A 382 9.31 -12.82 20.03
N VAL A 383 8.48 -13.76 20.46
CA VAL A 383 7.11 -13.49 20.90
C VAL A 383 6.82 -14.22 22.21
N PRO A 384 5.88 -13.75 23.05
CA PRO A 384 5.53 -14.49 24.26
C PRO A 384 4.79 -15.78 23.90
N LYS A 385 4.87 -16.77 24.79
CA LYS A 385 4.05 -17.98 24.71
C LYS A 385 2.57 -17.63 24.88
N GLY A 386 1.72 -18.39 24.20
CA GLY A 386 0.27 -18.29 24.29
C GLY A 386 -0.38 -17.65 23.07
N GLU A 387 -1.70 -17.62 23.09
CA GLU A 387 -2.55 -17.26 21.97
C GLU A 387 -2.24 -15.87 21.39
N TRP A 388 -1.94 -14.89 22.25
CA TRP A 388 -1.58 -13.54 21.79
C TRP A 388 -0.28 -13.53 20.97
N GLY A 389 0.77 -14.16 21.48
CA GLY A 389 2.05 -14.25 20.76
C GLY A 389 1.94 -15.03 19.45
N ASP A 390 1.15 -16.11 19.46
CA ASP A 390 0.93 -16.92 18.25
C ASP A 390 0.18 -16.13 17.16
N ARG A 391 -0.84 -15.34 17.51
CA ARG A 391 -1.56 -14.50 16.56
C ARG A 391 -0.66 -13.41 15.97
N VAL A 392 0.11 -12.72 16.81
CA VAL A 392 1.03 -11.66 16.38
C VAL A 392 2.12 -12.22 15.47
N LEU A 393 2.68 -13.40 15.81
CA LEU A 393 3.65 -14.09 14.98
C LEU A 393 3.06 -14.52 13.62
N ALA A 394 1.82 -15.02 13.63
CA ALA A 394 1.15 -15.41 12.39
C ALA A 394 0.95 -14.23 11.45
N ALA A 395 0.51 -13.08 11.97
CA ALA A 395 0.35 -11.83 11.21
C ALA A 395 1.68 -11.33 10.66
N PHE A 396 2.73 -11.30 11.48
CA PHE A 396 4.07 -10.94 11.03
C PHE A 396 4.56 -11.86 9.91
N ARG A 397 4.43 -13.18 10.09
CA ARG A 397 4.85 -14.19 9.11
C ARG A 397 4.13 -14.02 7.78
N GLN A 398 2.81 -13.85 7.81
CA GLN A 398 2.00 -13.69 6.61
C GLN A 398 2.46 -12.51 5.76
N ASP A 399 2.71 -11.36 6.38
CA ASP A 399 3.13 -10.15 5.67
C ASP A 399 4.61 -10.21 5.29
N TRP A 400 5.48 -10.67 6.20
CA TRP A 400 6.92 -10.72 5.98
C TRP A 400 7.30 -11.68 4.84
N GLU A 401 6.82 -12.94 4.92
CA GLU A 401 7.09 -13.97 3.91
C GLU A 401 6.34 -13.67 2.60
N GLY A 402 5.11 -13.14 2.67
CA GLY A 402 4.36 -12.68 1.50
C GLY A 402 5.07 -11.56 0.74
N GLY A 403 5.84 -10.73 1.40
CA GLY A 403 6.69 -9.69 0.81
C GLY A 403 8.10 -10.14 0.42
N GLY A 404 8.39 -11.46 0.43
CA GLY A 404 9.69 -12.02 0.03
C GLY A 404 10.74 -12.08 1.15
N GLY A 405 10.41 -11.72 2.38
CA GLY A 405 11.27 -11.87 3.55
C GLY A 405 11.35 -13.33 4.04
N ARG A 406 12.33 -13.64 4.89
CA ARG A 406 12.53 -14.96 5.49
C ARG A 406 12.55 -14.89 7.01
N ILE A 407 11.96 -15.87 7.68
CA ILE A 407 12.08 -16.05 9.13
C ILE A 407 13.09 -17.16 9.41
N MET A 408 14.25 -16.78 9.94
CA MET A 408 15.40 -17.67 10.16
C MET A 408 15.32 -18.43 11.49
N ALA A 409 14.62 -17.87 12.49
CA ALA A 409 14.42 -18.47 13.81
C ALA A 409 13.17 -17.88 14.46
N VAL A 410 12.54 -18.66 15.33
CA VAL A 410 11.38 -18.25 16.15
C VAL A 410 11.57 -18.72 17.57
N GLU A 411 11.55 -17.77 18.52
CA GLU A 411 11.57 -18.06 19.94
C GLU A 411 10.27 -17.62 20.62
N ARG A 412 9.67 -18.54 21.39
CA ARG A 412 8.52 -18.25 22.25
C ARG A 412 9.01 -18.09 23.69
N VAL A 413 9.08 -16.83 24.11
CA VAL A 413 9.63 -16.48 25.43
C VAL A 413 8.55 -16.60 26.48
N ASP A 414 8.85 -17.32 27.55
CA ASP A 414 7.94 -17.54 28.70
C ASP A 414 8.55 -17.06 30.01
N GLN A 415 9.77 -17.53 30.29
CA GLN A 415 10.40 -17.27 31.56
C GLN A 415 11.82 -16.68 31.41
N PRO A 416 12.18 -15.74 32.29
CA PRO A 416 13.50 -15.10 32.26
C PRO A 416 14.67 -16.08 32.36
N VAL A 417 14.49 -17.15 33.12
CA VAL A 417 15.55 -18.15 33.37
C VAL A 417 15.99 -18.89 32.11
N ALA A 418 15.08 -19.12 31.16
CA ALA A 418 15.39 -19.80 29.89
C ALA A 418 15.91 -18.83 28.80
N LEU A 419 15.74 -17.54 28.98
CA LEU A 419 15.95 -16.52 27.93
C LEU A 419 17.38 -16.54 27.38
N ALA A 420 18.40 -16.65 28.22
CA ALA A 420 19.79 -16.66 27.79
C ALA A 420 20.09 -17.88 26.90
N ASN A 421 19.58 -19.05 27.24
CA ASN A 421 19.75 -20.26 26.42
C ASN A 421 18.96 -20.15 25.10
N GLN A 422 17.71 -19.67 25.15
CA GLN A 422 16.90 -19.46 23.94
C GLN A 422 17.59 -18.51 22.95
N ILE A 423 18.14 -17.40 23.42
CA ILE A 423 18.90 -16.47 22.58
C ILE A 423 20.18 -17.12 22.04
N ALA A 424 20.90 -17.87 22.86
CA ALA A 424 22.10 -18.60 22.44
C ALA A 424 21.79 -19.62 21.32
N GLU A 425 20.69 -20.36 21.46
CA GLU A 425 20.21 -21.32 20.46
C GLU A 425 19.77 -20.61 19.18
N MET A 426 18.98 -19.54 19.29
CA MET A 426 18.51 -18.75 18.16
C MET A 426 19.68 -18.22 17.30
N PHE A 427 20.76 -17.76 17.94
CA PHE A 427 21.95 -17.27 17.27
C PHE A 427 23.01 -18.36 17.02
N GLN A 428 22.74 -19.60 17.38
CA GLN A 428 23.66 -20.74 17.21
C GLN A 428 25.06 -20.41 17.75
N LEU A 429 25.12 -19.85 18.97
CA LEU A 429 26.37 -19.43 19.57
C LEU A 429 27.29 -20.65 19.75
N ARG A 430 28.42 -20.62 19.08
CA ARG A 430 29.48 -21.62 19.25
C ARG A 430 30.46 -21.08 20.30
N GLY A 431 30.65 -21.82 21.35
CA GLY A 431 31.66 -21.51 22.37
C GLY A 431 33.03 -21.31 21.69
N ALA A 432 33.77 -20.32 22.13
CA ALA A 432 35.17 -20.20 21.76
C ALA A 432 35.84 -21.49 22.24
N GLY A 433 36.15 -22.41 21.32
CA GLY A 433 36.88 -23.64 21.71
C GLY A 433 38.04 -23.31 22.63
N ASN A 434 38.79 -24.27 23.18
CA ASN A 434 39.85 -24.12 24.20
C ASN A 434 40.88 -22.97 24.03
N THR A 435 40.60 -21.96 23.27
CA THR A 435 41.39 -20.73 23.08
C THR A 435 40.94 -19.66 24.07
N THR A 436 41.72 -19.50 25.13
CA THR A 436 41.59 -18.40 26.09
C THR A 436 41.55 -17.04 25.34
N GLY A 437 40.39 -16.35 25.38
CA GLY A 437 40.26 -15.01 24.82
C GLY A 437 39.47 -14.88 23.48
N ALA A 438 39.03 -15.98 22.89
CA ALA A 438 38.17 -15.92 21.68
C ALA A 438 36.71 -15.60 22.04
N THR A 439 36.15 -14.58 21.43
CA THR A 439 34.71 -14.28 21.55
C THR A 439 33.87 -15.36 20.85
N PRO A 440 32.74 -15.80 21.43
CA PRO A 440 31.81 -16.70 20.77
C PRO A 440 31.37 -16.15 19.42
N THR A 441 31.33 -17.00 18.40
CA THR A 441 30.82 -16.62 17.09
C THR A 441 29.34 -16.92 16.98
N ARG A 442 28.57 -15.96 16.48
CA ARG A 442 27.14 -16.11 16.16
C ARG A 442 26.91 -16.28 14.67
N ARG A 443 25.76 -16.87 14.28
CA ARG A 443 25.28 -16.83 12.90
C ARG A 443 25.09 -15.38 12.43
N GLN A 444 25.38 -15.08 11.16
CA GLN A 444 25.36 -13.73 10.59
C GLN A 444 24.21 -13.50 9.60
N ASP A 445 23.36 -14.49 9.41
CA ASP A 445 22.28 -14.48 8.43
C ASP A 445 20.94 -13.96 8.99
N ILE A 446 20.93 -13.33 10.17
CA ILE A 446 19.80 -12.65 10.77
C ILE A 446 20.07 -11.14 10.69
N ASP A 447 19.23 -10.41 9.94
CA ASP A 447 19.35 -8.96 9.74
C ASP A 447 18.73 -8.18 10.91
N PHE A 448 17.64 -8.70 11.50
CA PHE A 448 16.95 -8.06 12.62
C PHE A 448 16.12 -9.05 13.43
N ILE A 449 15.66 -8.59 14.60
CA ILE A 449 14.74 -9.31 15.48
C ILE A 449 13.37 -8.59 15.43
N PHE A 450 12.31 -9.31 15.06
CA PHE A 450 10.94 -8.92 15.34
C PHE A 450 10.61 -9.24 16.80
N LEU A 451 10.16 -8.24 17.57
CA LEU A 451 9.87 -8.38 18.98
C LEU A 451 8.42 -7.99 19.31
N ALA A 452 7.63 -8.91 19.83
CA ALA A 452 6.39 -8.63 20.53
C ALA A 452 6.57 -8.99 22.00
N ALA A 453 6.55 -8.01 22.89
CA ALA A 453 6.84 -8.23 24.30
C ALA A 453 6.19 -7.15 25.17
N THR A 454 5.97 -7.48 26.46
CA THR A 454 5.67 -6.45 27.47
C THR A 454 6.92 -5.63 27.80
N PRO A 455 6.80 -4.43 28.40
CA PRO A 455 7.96 -3.63 28.81
C PRO A 455 8.90 -4.40 29.72
N GLN A 456 8.37 -5.15 30.68
CA GLN A 456 9.15 -5.97 31.63
C GLN A 456 9.97 -7.06 30.93
N LEU A 457 9.39 -7.69 29.91
CA LEU A 457 10.08 -8.71 29.13
C LEU A 457 11.14 -8.08 28.21
N ALA A 458 10.85 -6.95 27.58
CA ALA A 458 11.80 -6.23 26.73
C ALA A 458 13.05 -5.76 27.50
N GLN A 459 12.89 -5.33 28.76
CA GLN A 459 13.97 -4.99 29.69
C GLN A 459 14.90 -6.14 30.00
N GLN A 460 14.44 -7.37 29.88
CA GLN A 460 15.25 -8.57 30.07
C GLN A 460 15.88 -9.06 28.76
N ILE A 461 15.12 -8.96 27.67
CA ILE A 461 15.58 -9.42 26.35
C ILE A 461 16.78 -8.61 25.87
N LYS A 462 16.73 -7.29 25.92
CA LYS A 462 17.79 -6.46 25.33
C LYS A 462 19.14 -6.60 26.04
N PRO A 463 19.24 -6.55 27.38
CA PRO A 463 20.48 -6.85 28.08
C PRO A 463 20.99 -8.28 27.83
N THR A 464 20.07 -9.26 27.70
CA THR A 464 20.45 -10.65 27.41
C THR A 464 21.00 -10.80 26.00
N LEU A 465 20.42 -10.09 25.00
CA LEU A 465 20.99 -10.01 23.65
C LEU A 465 22.41 -9.43 23.66
N ASN A 466 22.63 -8.36 24.44
CA ASN A 466 23.96 -7.76 24.61
C ASN A 466 24.94 -8.77 25.23
N TYR A 467 24.54 -9.48 26.27
CA TYR A 467 25.34 -10.52 26.93
C TYR A 467 25.67 -11.68 25.98
N GLN A 468 24.76 -12.05 25.10
CA GLN A 468 24.90 -13.14 24.12
C GLN A 468 25.51 -12.66 22.78
N TYR A 469 26.27 -11.58 22.77
CA TYR A 469 26.97 -11.02 21.59
C TYR A 469 26.05 -10.75 20.39
N ALA A 470 24.76 -10.54 20.62
CA ALA A 470 23.75 -10.19 19.62
C ALA A 470 23.20 -8.76 19.80
N GLY A 471 23.84 -7.94 20.64
CA GLY A 471 23.38 -6.60 20.99
C GLY A 471 23.33 -5.61 19.83
N GLU A 472 24.12 -5.82 18.79
CA GLU A 472 24.16 -5.00 17.56
C GLU A 472 23.07 -5.37 16.54
N VAL A 473 22.41 -6.53 16.70
CA VAL A 473 21.30 -6.91 15.82
C VAL A 473 20.13 -5.98 16.08
N PRO A 474 19.63 -5.26 15.06
CA PRO A 474 18.51 -4.34 15.22
C PRO A 474 17.26 -5.06 15.75
N VAL A 475 16.56 -4.44 16.69
CA VAL A 475 15.30 -4.95 17.23
C VAL A 475 14.17 -4.03 16.82
N TYR A 476 13.16 -4.59 16.16
CA TYR A 476 11.94 -3.90 15.72
C TYR A 476 10.75 -4.46 16.48
N ALA A 477 10.10 -3.64 17.26
CA ALA A 477 9.06 -4.06 18.20
C ALA A 477 7.70 -3.43 17.91
N THR A 478 6.65 -4.10 18.37
CA THR A 478 5.32 -3.53 18.51
C THR A 478 5.27 -2.51 19.65
N SER A 479 4.23 -1.67 19.70
CA SER A 479 4.04 -0.65 20.74
C SER A 479 3.98 -1.22 22.16
N HIS A 480 3.73 -2.51 22.30
CA HIS A 480 3.55 -3.18 23.60
C HIS A 480 4.80 -3.12 24.49
N VAL A 481 6.00 -2.89 23.90
CA VAL A 481 7.24 -2.69 24.68
C VAL A 481 7.28 -1.36 25.43
N TYR A 482 6.35 -0.42 25.12
CA TYR A 482 6.36 0.93 25.66
C TYR A 482 5.20 1.16 26.64
N SER A 483 5.53 1.48 27.89
CA SER A 483 4.55 1.75 28.95
C SER A 483 4.18 3.23 29.09
N ALA A 484 4.93 4.13 28.47
CA ALA A 484 4.84 5.59 28.66
C ALA A 484 4.97 6.03 30.15
N SER A 485 5.68 5.22 30.96
CA SER A 485 5.85 5.50 32.39
C SER A 485 6.80 6.65 32.70
N GLY A 486 7.65 7.03 31.74
CA GLY A 486 8.68 8.04 31.94
C GLY A 486 9.88 7.58 32.78
N ASP A 487 9.96 6.29 33.10
CA ASP A 487 11.06 5.72 33.87
C ASP A 487 12.31 5.56 32.99
N GLN A 488 13.28 6.46 33.20
CA GLN A 488 14.54 6.49 32.45
C GLN A 488 15.39 5.23 32.65
N ALA A 489 15.32 4.60 33.84
CA ALA A 489 16.09 3.38 34.10
C ALA A 489 15.58 2.23 33.23
N GLN A 490 14.26 2.06 33.12
CA GLN A 490 13.65 1.09 32.22
C GLN A 490 14.06 1.30 30.77
N TYR A 491 14.09 2.55 30.32
CA TYR A 491 14.41 2.87 28.93
C TYR A 491 15.88 2.65 28.58
N ASN A 492 16.78 2.78 29.56
CA ASN A 492 18.18 2.42 29.38
C ASN A 492 18.38 0.91 29.12
N ASP A 493 17.67 0.05 29.84
CA ASP A 493 17.72 -1.38 29.64
C ASP A 493 17.20 -1.81 28.26
N MET A 494 16.38 -0.98 27.63
CA MET A 494 15.81 -1.21 26.30
C MET A 494 16.54 -0.42 25.18
N ALA A 495 17.68 0.21 25.48
CA ALA A 495 18.38 1.07 24.53
C ALA A 495 18.63 0.36 23.18
N GLY A 496 18.31 1.05 22.08
CA GLY A 496 18.44 0.52 20.72
C GLY A 496 17.23 -0.23 20.18
N ILE A 497 16.22 -0.58 21.01
CA ILE A 497 14.97 -1.12 20.50
C ILE A 497 14.21 -0.03 19.76
N ARG A 498 13.85 -0.30 18.49
CA ARG A 498 12.95 0.50 17.67
C ARG A 498 11.55 -0.05 17.77
N PHE A 499 10.54 0.82 17.87
CA PHE A 499 9.16 0.36 18.01
C PHE A 499 8.19 1.33 17.33
N CYS A 500 7.06 0.81 16.86
CA CYS A 500 5.97 1.63 16.38
C CYS A 500 5.08 2.08 17.55
N GLU A 501 4.53 3.30 17.48
CA GLU A 501 3.67 3.82 18.54
C GLU A 501 2.66 4.84 18.00
N THR A 502 1.60 5.10 18.73
CA THR A 502 0.59 6.12 18.39
C THR A 502 1.17 7.53 18.47
N PRO A 503 0.75 8.45 17.59
CA PRO A 503 1.06 9.87 17.72
C PRO A 503 0.70 10.43 19.11
N TRP A 504 -0.40 9.95 19.70
CA TRP A 504 -0.84 10.35 21.04
C TRP A 504 0.25 10.21 22.10
N LEU A 505 0.98 9.12 22.10
CA LEU A 505 2.02 8.87 23.11
C LEU A 505 3.36 9.49 22.73
N LEU A 506 3.66 9.69 21.45
CA LEU A 506 4.90 10.28 21.00
C LEU A 506 4.89 11.81 20.92
N ASP A 507 3.72 12.42 20.64
CA ASP A 507 3.57 13.88 20.56
C ASP A 507 2.90 14.44 21.82
N THR A 508 3.70 14.79 22.80
CA THR A 508 3.22 15.41 24.05
C THR A 508 2.73 16.86 23.88
N GLY A 509 3.03 17.48 22.72
CA GLY A 509 2.63 18.84 22.39
C GLY A 509 1.19 18.97 21.86
N ASN A 510 0.55 17.86 21.49
CA ASN A 510 -0.81 17.88 20.95
C ASN A 510 -1.83 18.48 21.93
N ALA A 511 -2.59 19.49 21.50
CA ALA A 511 -3.49 20.26 22.34
C ALA A 511 -4.62 19.42 22.96
N LEU A 512 -5.25 18.51 22.17
CA LEU A 512 -6.30 17.63 22.68
C LEU A 512 -5.75 16.67 23.73
N ARG A 513 -4.57 16.06 23.46
CA ARG A 513 -3.89 15.21 24.42
C ARG A 513 -3.61 15.95 25.74
N GLN A 514 -3.08 17.17 25.68
CA GLN A 514 -2.79 17.97 26.88
C GLN A 514 -4.06 18.24 27.69
N GLN A 515 -5.15 18.61 27.03
CA GLN A 515 -6.44 18.83 27.69
C GLN A 515 -6.97 17.55 28.35
N VAL A 516 -6.92 16.42 27.63
CA VAL A 516 -7.41 15.12 28.11
C VAL A 516 -6.55 14.60 29.25
N THR A 517 -5.23 14.65 29.15
CA THR A 517 -4.32 14.16 30.22
C THR A 517 -4.39 15.00 31.50
N LYS A 518 -4.72 16.27 31.38
CA LYS A 518 -4.97 17.14 32.56
C LYS A 518 -6.20 16.68 33.31
N GLN A 519 -7.24 16.24 32.62
CA GLN A 519 -8.50 15.80 33.25
C GLN A 519 -8.43 14.30 33.65
N TRP A 520 -7.81 13.48 32.83
CA TRP A 520 -7.64 12.04 33.04
C TRP A 520 -6.16 11.65 32.95
N PRO A 521 -5.42 11.65 34.06
CA PRO A 521 -3.97 11.37 34.05
C PRO A 521 -3.61 10.01 33.43
N ALA A 522 -4.49 9.01 33.51
CA ALA A 522 -4.29 7.70 32.90
C ALA A 522 -4.14 7.75 31.36
N ALA A 523 -4.61 8.80 30.72
CA ALA A 523 -4.45 9.02 29.28
C ALA A 523 -3.00 9.37 28.88
N ALA A 524 -2.13 9.69 29.82
CA ALA A 524 -0.71 9.91 29.56
C ALA A 524 0.08 8.59 29.40
N GLY A 525 -0.40 7.47 29.99
CA GLY A 525 0.19 6.14 29.92
C GLY A 525 -0.37 5.29 28.79
N SER A 526 -0.19 3.98 28.89
CA SER A 526 -0.59 3.00 27.85
C SER A 526 -2.09 3.04 27.48
N LEU A 527 -2.97 3.46 28.42
CA LEU A 527 -4.38 3.68 28.13
C LEU A 527 -4.62 4.84 27.15
N GLY A 528 -3.64 5.73 26.98
CA GLY A 528 -3.69 6.81 26.00
C GLY A 528 -4.00 6.36 24.57
N ARG A 529 -3.60 5.14 24.20
CA ARG A 529 -3.95 4.55 22.89
C ARG A 529 -5.46 4.42 22.70
N LEU A 530 -6.20 4.10 23.77
CA LEU A 530 -7.67 4.01 23.74
C LEU A 530 -8.33 5.39 23.66
N TYR A 531 -7.78 6.38 24.37
CA TYR A 531 -8.24 7.77 24.23
C TYR A 531 -8.03 8.29 22.81
N ALA A 532 -6.87 8.02 22.23
CA ALA A 532 -6.56 8.34 20.83
C ALA A 532 -7.54 7.68 19.86
N MET A 533 -7.81 6.39 20.05
CA MET A 533 -8.77 5.65 19.22
C MET A 533 -10.18 6.21 19.35
N GLY A 534 -10.60 6.61 20.54
CA GLY A 534 -11.89 7.25 20.76
C GLY A 534 -12.00 8.59 20.03
N ALA A 535 -10.96 9.43 20.13
CA ALA A 535 -10.90 10.71 19.42
C ALA A 535 -10.91 10.51 17.89
N ASP A 536 -10.18 9.50 17.40
CA ASP A 536 -10.15 9.18 15.98
C ASP A 536 -11.47 8.57 15.48
N ALA A 537 -12.19 7.83 16.30
CA ALA A 537 -13.53 7.36 15.97
C ALA A 537 -14.50 8.52 15.71
N TYR A 538 -14.39 9.61 16.49
CA TYR A 538 -15.13 10.86 16.22
C TYR A 538 -14.67 11.52 14.92
N LEU A 539 -13.36 11.58 14.68
CA LEU A 539 -12.76 12.13 13.46
C LEU A 539 -13.20 11.38 12.21
N LEU A 540 -13.28 10.04 12.29
CA LEU A 540 -13.66 9.13 11.19
C LEU A 540 -15.16 9.17 10.89
N ALA A 541 -16.02 9.35 11.90
CA ALA A 541 -17.46 9.26 11.77
C ALA A 541 -18.05 10.00 10.55
N PRO A 542 -17.73 11.27 10.27
CA PRO A 542 -18.24 11.97 9.09
C PRO A 542 -17.46 11.68 7.80
N ARG A 543 -16.43 10.84 7.84
CA ARG A 543 -15.47 10.64 6.73
C ARG A 543 -15.40 9.22 6.20
N LEU A 544 -16.24 8.30 6.70
CA LEU A 544 -16.20 6.89 6.32
C LEU A 544 -16.42 6.69 4.80
N ASP A 545 -17.40 7.39 4.24
CA ASP A 545 -17.68 7.31 2.80
C ASP A 545 -16.58 7.97 1.94
N GLN A 546 -15.92 9.02 2.46
CA GLN A 546 -14.75 9.62 1.80
C GLN A 546 -13.58 8.63 1.72
N LEU A 547 -13.26 7.96 2.84
CA LEU A 547 -12.20 6.96 2.87
C LEU A 547 -12.54 5.74 2.00
N LYS A 548 -13.82 5.38 1.90
CA LYS A 548 -14.28 4.31 1.02
C LYS A 548 -14.14 4.70 -0.46
N ALA A 549 -14.40 5.94 -0.81
CA ALA A 549 -14.27 6.45 -2.17
C ALA A 549 -12.80 6.64 -2.59
N LEU A 550 -11.94 6.99 -1.65
CA LEU A 550 -10.50 7.21 -1.85
C LEU A 550 -9.70 6.35 -0.87
N PRO A 551 -9.54 5.04 -1.12
CA PRO A 551 -8.86 4.11 -0.20
C PRO A 551 -7.39 4.48 0.07
N ASP A 552 -6.71 5.07 -0.92
CA ASP A 552 -5.32 5.52 -0.79
C ASP A 552 -5.17 6.82 0.00
N ASN A 553 -6.29 7.49 0.30
CA ASN A 553 -6.28 8.68 1.14
C ASN A 553 -6.16 8.30 2.60
N ARG A 554 -5.33 9.03 3.33
CA ARG A 554 -5.14 8.78 4.76
C ARG A 554 -5.42 10.04 5.56
N ILE A 555 -6.09 9.86 6.69
CA ILE A 555 -6.41 10.92 7.63
C ILE A 555 -5.41 10.87 8.78
N GLN A 556 -4.76 11.99 9.08
CA GLN A 556 -3.86 12.06 10.23
C GLN A 556 -4.68 12.07 11.51
N GLY A 557 -4.61 10.96 12.24
CA GLY A 557 -5.26 10.76 13.51
C GLY A 557 -4.27 10.77 14.67
N LEU A 558 -4.82 10.59 15.87
CA LEU A 558 -4.05 10.50 17.11
C LEU A 558 -3.63 9.05 17.44
N SER A 559 -4.29 8.08 16.85
CA SER A 559 -3.93 6.66 16.94
C SER A 559 -3.06 6.18 15.75
N GLY A 560 -2.80 7.03 14.77
CA GLY A 560 -2.00 6.75 13.60
C GLY A 560 -2.48 7.53 12.37
N SER A 561 -1.83 7.32 11.24
CA SER A 561 -2.33 7.73 9.93
C SER A 561 -3.34 6.69 9.45
N LEU A 562 -4.61 7.11 9.28
CA LEU A 562 -5.77 6.24 9.12
C LEU A 562 -6.16 6.13 7.64
N GLY A 563 -6.20 4.93 7.11
CA GLY A 563 -6.71 4.60 5.78
C GLY A 563 -7.83 3.56 5.88
N MET A 564 -8.37 3.14 4.75
CA MET A 564 -9.41 2.10 4.70
C MET A 564 -9.02 0.99 3.73
N SER A 565 -9.06 -0.26 4.17
CA SER A 565 -8.86 -1.42 3.32
C SER A 565 -10.08 -1.68 2.41
N SER A 566 -9.90 -2.52 1.40
CA SER A 566 -11.00 -3.01 0.55
C SER A 566 -12.08 -3.78 1.32
N THR A 567 -11.75 -4.30 2.51
CA THR A 567 -12.69 -4.98 3.42
C THR A 567 -13.31 -4.05 4.46
N GLN A 568 -13.22 -2.74 4.26
CA GLN A 568 -13.76 -1.69 5.14
C GLN A 568 -13.20 -1.72 6.57
N ARG A 569 -11.96 -2.19 6.73
CA ARG A 569 -11.20 -2.06 7.98
C ARG A 569 -10.38 -0.77 7.94
N ILE A 570 -10.39 -0.05 9.06
CA ILE A 570 -9.50 1.11 9.23
C ILE A 570 -8.09 0.59 9.52
N GLU A 571 -7.18 0.88 8.62
CA GLU A 571 -5.76 0.55 8.74
C GLU A 571 -5.00 1.73 9.32
N ARG A 572 -4.09 1.44 10.24
CA ARG A 572 -3.25 2.43 10.90
C ARG A 572 -1.80 2.30 10.44
N GLN A 573 -1.20 3.39 10.00
CA GLN A 573 0.26 3.51 9.90
C GLN A 573 0.76 4.28 11.12
N LEU A 574 1.77 3.74 11.76
CA LEU A 574 2.29 4.28 13.01
C LEU A 574 3.65 4.95 12.80
N PRO A 575 3.91 6.08 13.46
CA PRO A 575 5.24 6.62 13.58
C PRO A 575 6.14 5.69 14.39
N TRP A 576 7.44 5.83 14.18
CA TRP A 576 8.46 5.01 14.80
C TRP A 576 9.28 5.82 15.81
N ALA A 577 9.68 5.14 16.87
CA ALA A 577 10.56 5.68 17.89
C ALA A 577 11.63 4.66 18.31
N GLN A 578 12.62 5.11 19.05
CA GLN A 578 13.70 4.29 19.59
C GLN A 578 13.99 4.70 21.03
N PHE A 579 14.27 3.72 21.87
CA PHE A 579 14.85 3.99 23.19
C PHE A 579 16.32 4.39 23.04
N ASP A 580 16.68 5.57 23.50
CA ASP A 580 18.04 6.11 23.41
C ASP A 580 18.35 7.02 24.59
N GLY A 581 19.40 6.68 25.35
CA GLY A 581 19.87 7.47 26.49
C GLY A 581 18.81 7.68 27.57
N GLY A 582 18.00 6.67 27.89
CA GLY A 582 16.92 6.76 28.87
C GLY A 582 15.70 7.56 28.42
N GLN A 583 15.62 7.89 27.13
CA GLN A 583 14.52 8.62 26.51
C GLN A 583 13.94 7.88 25.33
N VAL A 584 12.77 8.32 24.90
CA VAL A 584 12.14 7.88 23.64
C VAL A 584 12.36 8.96 22.59
N LYS A 585 13.06 8.62 21.51
CA LYS A 585 13.34 9.53 20.39
C LYS A 585 12.53 9.09 19.16
N ARG A 586 11.78 10.01 18.57
CA ARG A 586 11.09 9.74 17.32
C ARG A 586 12.09 9.52 16.19
N LEU A 587 11.87 8.49 15.40
CA LEU A 587 12.63 8.20 14.18
C LEU A 587 11.98 8.90 12.98
N PRO A 588 12.78 9.22 11.95
CA PRO A 588 12.22 9.69 10.68
C PRO A 588 11.26 8.67 10.07
N ASP A 589 10.23 9.17 9.41
CA ASP A 589 9.39 8.32 8.59
C ASP A 589 10.24 7.81 7.41
N THR A 590 10.14 6.53 7.08
CA THR A 590 10.82 5.98 5.89
C THR A 590 10.22 6.60 4.65
N ALA A 591 11.06 7.02 3.71
CA ALA A 591 10.60 7.33 2.35
C ALA A 591 9.90 6.08 1.80
N ARG A 592 8.70 6.28 1.25
CA ARG A 592 7.91 5.22 0.62
C ARG A 592 8.50 4.88 -0.74
#